data_cfafff00bb33e8ca11067036d2b90ab8
#
_entry.id   cfafff00bb33e8ca11067036d2b90ab8
#
_cell.length_a   1.000
_cell.length_b   1.000
_cell.length_c   1.000
_cell.angle_alpha   90.00
_cell.angle_beta   90.00
_cell.angle_gamma   90.00
#
_symmetry.space_group_name_H-M   'P 1'
#
loop_
_entity.id
_entity.type
_entity.pdbx_description
1 polymer ?
#
loop_
_entity_poly.entity_id
_entity_poly.type
_entity_poly.pdbx_seq_one_letter_code
_entity_poly.pdbx_strand_id
1 'polypeptide(L)'
;MKKLNNEDIQAYFQAGNSGFWKVEYEEGKKTRLYTDEITNELFGITEDLSPEKCMEYVAEHIYPQERECFWDYMEELKSHESEAVYRYMHPAKGVIYIRCTGRRIPSPDNMIRLVGYHQEAGDIIHFEKEKLLENRLLQQNRQLKDENKNQFFYYKELLDTISVGVLSYTLPEHKIVHMNAEAMRIYGVETVEEAQENLG
;
A
#
# COMPACT_ATOMS: atom_id res chain seq x y z
N MET A 1 -29.21 -5.39 28.26
CA MET A 1 -28.77 -5.27 26.86
C MET A 1 -29.52 -6.31 26.03
N LYS A 2 -30.26 -5.90 25.00
CA LYS A 2 -30.83 -6.86 24.04
C LYS A 2 -29.68 -7.46 23.22
N LYS A 3 -29.61 -8.77 23.16
CA LYS A 3 -28.64 -9.47 22.30
C LYS A 3 -29.12 -9.43 20.87
N LEU A 4 -28.22 -9.25 19.91
CA LEU A 4 -28.51 -9.42 18.49
C LEU A 4 -28.97 -10.88 18.25
N ASN A 5 -29.97 -11.05 17.42
CA ASN A 5 -30.42 -12.38 16.99
C ASN A 5 -29.62 -12.83 15.76
N ASN A 6 -29.80 -14.08 15.31
CA ASN A 6 -29.04 -14.60 14.17
C ASN A 6 -29.37 -13.88 12.86
N GLU A 7 -30.59 -13.39 12.68
CA GLU A 7 -30.98 -12.62 11.48
C GLU A 7 -30.29 -11.24 11.44
N ASP A 8 -30.23 -10.55 12.60
CA ASP A 8 -29.49 -9.30 12.70
C ASP A 8 -28.01 -9.49 12.37
N ILE A 9 -27.42 -10.58 12.86
CA ILE A 9 -26.01 -10.93 12.62
C ILE A 9 -25.78 -11.17 11.13
N GLN A 10 -26.62 -11.97 10.48
CA GLN A 10 -26.53 -12.21 9.03
C GLN A 10 -26.69 -10.94 8.22
N ALA A 11 -27.66 -10.07 8.56
CA ALA A 11 -27.87 -8.80 7.88
C ALA A 11 -26.65 -7.86 7.98
N TYR A 12 -25.97 -7.84 9.13
CA TYR A 12 -24.74 -7.05 9.30
C TYR A 12 -23.62 -7.53 8.38
N PHE A 13 -23.43 -8.83 8.27
CA PHE A 13 -22.38 -9.39 7.42
C PHE A 13 -22.67 -9.25 5.93
N GLN A 14 -23.93 -9.39 5.53
CA GLN A 14 -24.37 -9.10 4.16
C GLN A 14 -24.15 -7.63 3.80
N ALA A 15 -24.48 -6.70 4.70
CA ALA A 15 -24.22 -5.28 4.50
C ALA A 15 -22.72 -4.96 4.36
N GLY A 16 -21.85 -5.72 5.06
CA GLY A 16 -20.39 -5.60 4.97
C GLY A 16 -19.75 -6.38 3.82
N ASN A 17 -20.54 -7.06 2.98
CA ASN A 17 -20.07 -7.95 1.92
C ASN A 17 -19.00 -8.94 2.41
N SER A 18 -19.23 -9.50 3.61
CA SER A 18 -18.33 -10.43 4.29
C SER A 18 -18.89 -11.84 4.22
N GLY A 19 -18.16 -12.71 3.57
CA GLY A 19 -18.52 -14.11 3.47
C GLY A 19 -17.87 -14.95 4.58
N PHE A 20 -18.62 -15.90 5.13
CA PHE A 20 -18.14 -16.77 6.19
C PHE A 20 -17.52 -18.05 5.67
N TRP A 21 -16.51 -18.49 6.43
CA TRP A 21 -15.90 -19.77 6.18
C TRP A 21 -15.64 -20.55 7.47
N LYS A 22 -15.62 -21.86 7.33
CA LYS A 22 -15.20 -22.80 8.37
C LYS A 22 -14.27 -23.84 7.76
N VAL A 23 -13.12 -24.05 8.40
CA VAL A 23 -12.18 -25.11 8.03
C VAL A 23 -12.10 -26.14 9.14
N GLU A 24 -12.12 -27.42 8.75
CA GLU A 24 -11.98 -28.55 9.64
C GLU A 24 -10.76 -29.39 9.26
N TYR A 25 -9.89 -29.62 10.25
CA TYR A 25 -8.76 -30.55 10.16
C TYR A 25 -9.01 -31.76 11.03
N GLU A 26 -8.87 -32.91 10.46
CA GLU A 26 -8.97 -34.21 11.13
C GLU A 26 -7.76 -35.04 10.71
N GLU A 27 -7.03 -35.63 11.68
CA GLU A 27 -5.81 -36.39 11.40
C GLU A 27 -6.10 -37.54 10.42
N GLY A 28 -5.26 -37.65 9.38
CA GLY A 28 -5.37 -38.66 8.33
C GLY A 28 -6.47 -38.38 7.29
N LYS A 29 -7.18 -37.26 7.37
CA LYS A 29 -8.21 -36.88 6.38
C LYS A 29 -7.85 -35.62 5.62
N LYS A 30 -8.47 -35.41 4.46
CA LYS A 30 -8.32 -34.15 3.72
C LYS A 30 -8.95 -32.98 4.50
N THR A 31 -8.35 -31.82 4.41
CA THR A 31 -8.89 -30.57 4.95
C THR A 31 -10.23 -30.24 4.28
N ARG A 32 -11.19 -29.82 5.06
CA ARG A 32 -12.54 -29.48 4.59
C ARG A 32 -12.81 -27.99 4.79
N LEU A 33 -13.23 -27.33 3.72
CA LEU A 33 -13.65 -25.93 3.73
C LEU A 33 -15.17 -25.84 3.47
N TYR A 34 -15.85 -25.18 4.37
CA TYR A 34 -17.28 -24.84 4.26
C TYR A 34 -17.37 -23.32 4.08
N THR A 35 -18.19 -22.90 3.14
CA THR A 35 -18.38 -21.50 2.74
C THR A 35 -19.85 -21.16 2.68
N ASP A 36 -20.18 -19.90 2.87
CA ASP A 36 -21.50 -19.37 2.57
C ASP A 36 -21.59 -18.85 1.12
N GLU A 37 -22.76 -18.36 0.76
CA GLU A 37 -23.07 -17.88 -0.59
C GLU A 37 -22.18 -16.67 -0.99
N ILE A 38 -21.92 -15.76 -0.04
CA ILE A 38 -21.07 -14.59 -0.27
C ILE A 38 -19.61 -15.00 -0.52
N THR A 39 -19.10 -15.95 0.27
CA THR A 39 -17.76 -16.50 0.05
C THR A 39 -17.66 -17.22 -1.29
N ASN A 40 -18.69 -17.96 -1.70
CA ASN A 40 -18.72 -18.63 -3.00
C ASN A 40 -18.66 -17.60 -4.15
N GLU A 41 -19.44 -16.53 -4.08
CA GLU A 41 -19.38 -15.44 -5.07
C GLU A 41 -18.01 -14.77 -5.09
N LEU A 42 -17.44 -14.52 -3.90
CA LEU A 42 -16.12 -13.89 -3.75
C LEU A 42 -14.99 -14.73 -4.39
N PHE A 43 -15.10 -16.04 -4.32
CA PHE A 43 -14.14 -16.97 -4.93
C PHE A 43 -14.51 -17.41 -6.35
N GLY A 44 -15.68 -17.02 -6.85
CA GLY A 44 -16.17 -17.44 -8.16
C GLY A 44 -16.51 -18.92 -8.23
N ILE A 45 -16.94 -19.52 -7.10
CA ILE A 45 -17.42 -20.89 -7.02
C ILE A 45 -18.88 -20.92 -7.49
N THR A 46 -19.13 -21.53 -8.64
CA THR A 46 -20.46 -21.62 -9.24
C THR A 46 -21.09 -23.01 -9.16
N GLU A 47 -20.31 -23.98 -8.71
CA GLU A 47 -20.74 -25.39 -8.59
C GLU A 47 -20.89 -25.77 -7.12
N ASP A 48 -21.76 -26.75 -6.84
CA ASP A 48 -21.88 -27.35 -5.50
C ASP A 48 -20.70 -28.31 -5.27
N LEU A 49 -19.65 -27.80 -4.63
CA LEU A 49 -18.43 -28.55 -4.33
C LEU A 49 -18.52 -29.24 -2.97
N SER A 50 -17.99 -30.47 -2.87
CA SER A 50 -17.79 -31.07 -1.54
C SER A 50 -16.78 -30.22 -0.76
N PRO A 51 -16.80 -30.23 0.61
CA PRO A 51 -15.90 -29.42 1.43
C PRO A 51 -14.41 -29.64 1.14
N GLU A 52 -14.01 -30.87 0.77
CA GLU A 52 -12.64 -31.19 0.37
C GLU A 52 -12.27 -30.54 -0.97
N LYS A 53 -13.17 -30.61 -1.95
CA LYS A 53 -12.98 -29.99 -3.27
C LYS A 53 -13.03 -28.47 -3.19
N CYS A 54 -13.84 -27.91 -2.31
CA CYS A 54 -13.87 -26.47 -2.06
C CYS A 54 -12.51 -25.96 -1.57
N MET A 55 -11.87 -26.69 -0.64
CA MET A 55 -10.52 -26.36 -0.17
C MET A 55 -9.47 -26.47 -1.28
N GLU A 56 -9.53 -27.52 -2.09
CA GLU A 56 -8.63 -27.70 -3.24
C GLU A 56 -8.82 -26.55 -4.25
N TYR A 57 -10.06 -26.23 -4.60
CA TYR A 57 -10.39 -25.14 -5.52
C TYR A 57 -9.82 -23.80 -5.05
N VAL A 58 -10.06 -23.42 -3.80
CA VAL A 58 -9.57 -22.15 -3.26
C VAL A 58 -8.04 -22.11 -3.27
N ALA A 59 -7.37 -23.19 -2.83
CA ALA A 59 -5.92 -23.27 -2.79
C ALA A 59 -5.27 -23.18 -4.18
N GLU A 60 -5.89 -23.73 -5.21
CA GLU A 60 -5.41 -23.67 -6.59
C GLU A 60 -5.48 -22.24 -7.18
N HIS A 61 -6.46 -21.45 -6.75
CA HIS A 61 -6.66 -20.07 -7.23
C HIS A 61 -5.90 -19.00 -6.43
N ILE A 62 -5.22 -19.36 -5.34
CA ILE A 62 -4.31 -18.43 -4.67
C ILE A 62 -3.14 -18.13 -5.61
N TYR A 63 -2.75 -16.84 -5.66
CA TYR A 63 -1.65 -16.40 -6.50
C TYR A 63 -0.37 -17.22 -6.19
N PRO A 64 0.31 -17.78 -7.19
CA PRO A 64 1.34 -18.82 -6.97
C PRO A 64 2.42 -18.43 -5.95
N GLN A 65 2.90 -17.17 -5.99
CA GLN A 65 3.94 -16.69 -5.09
C GLN A 65 3.48 -16.50 -3.63
N GLU A 66 2.16 -16.56 -3.37
CA GLU A 66 1.59 -16.34 -2.04
C GLU A 66 1.04 -17.62 -1.40
N ARG A 67 1.13 -18.76 -2.10
CA ARG A 67 0.62 -20.05 -1.60
C ARG A 67 1.30 -20.49 -0.31
N GLU A 68 2.61 -20.33 -0.20
CA GLU A 68 3.35 -20.67 1.02
C GLU A 68 2.89 -19.81 2.19
N CYS A 69 2.87 -18.48 2.02
CA CYS A 69 2.40 -17.55 3.05
C CYS A 69 0.93 -17.81 3.46
N PHE A 70 0.08 -18.24 2.54
CA PHE A 70 -1.29 -18.63 2.86
C PHE A 70 -1.34 -19.85 3.77
N TRP A 71 -0.54 -20.88 3.52
CA TRP A 71 -0.50 -22.05 4.37
C TRP A 71 0.11 -21.76 5.74
N ASP A 72 1.14 -20.90 5.82
CA ASP A 72 1.71 -20.43 7.08
C ASP A 72 0.65 -19.70 7.90
N TYR A 73 -0.13 -18.82 7.28
CA TYR A 73 -1.26 -18.15 7.91
C TYR A 73 -2.31 -19.16 8.44
N MET A 74 -2.66 -20.18 7.67
CA MET A 74 -3.60 -21.22 8.11
C MET A 74 -3.06 -22.03 9.31
N GLU A 75 -1.75 -22.23 9.42
CA GLU A 75 -1.12 -22.84 10.59
C GLU A 75 -1.17 -21.91 11.81
N GLU A 76 -0.91 -20.62 11.64
CA GLU A 76 -1.01 -19.62 12.70
C GLU A 76 -2.40 -19.58 13.34
N LEU A 77 -3.45 -19.67 12.54
CA LEU A 77 -4.85 -19.69 12.99
C LEU A 77 -5.18 -20.84 13.95
N LYS A 78 -4.40 -21.92 13.96
CA LYS A 78 -4.57 -23.03 14.91
C LYS A 78 -4.20 -22.62 16.35
N SER A 79 -3.42 -21.56 16.53
CA SER A 79 -2.88 -21.10 17.79
C SER A 79 -3.47 -19.78 18.27
N HIS A 80 -3.70 -18.82 17.38
CA HIS A 80 -4.21 -17.48 17.70
C HIS A 80 -5.07 -16.92 16.56
N GLU A 81 -5.80 -15.87 16.88
CA GLU A 81 -6.53 -15.07 15.86
C GLU A 81 -5.51 -14.31 15.01
N SER A 82 -5.68 -14.35 13.70
CA SER A 82 -4.81 -13.68 12.75
C SER A 82 -5.59 -13.16 11.54
N GLU A 83 -4.99 -12.23 10.81
CA GLU A 83 -5.51 -11.67 9.57
C GLU A 83 -4.43 -11.76 8.49
N ALA A 84 -4.85 -12.08 7.27
CA ALA A 84 -3.99 -12.05 6.10
C ALA A 84 -4.70 -11.37 4.92
N VAL A 85 -3.90 -10.77 4.05
CA VAL A 85 -4.37 -10.30 2.74
C VAL A 85 -3.53 -10.97 1.67
N TYR A 86 -4.19 -11.61 0.72
CA TYR A 86 -3.53 -12.33 -0.36
C TYR A 86 -4.21 -12.09 -1.70
N ARG A 87 -3.46 -12.27 -2.78
CA ARG A 87 -3.97 -12.21 -4.15
C ARG A 87 -4.64 -13.54 -4.52
N TYR A 88 -5.78 -13.41 -5.14
CA TYR A 88 -6.59 -14.53 -5.60
C TYR A 88 -6.89 -14.38 -7.09
N MET A 89 -6.74 -15.44 -7.85
CA MET A 89 -7.02 -15.48 -9.30
C MET A 89 -8.49 -15.83 -9.53
N HIS A 90 -9.36 -14.83 -9.42
CA HIS A 90 -10.80 -15.02 -9.63
C HIS A 90 -11.10 -15.36 -11.09
N PRO A 91 -11.87 -16.42 -11.38
CA PRO A 91 -12.08 -16.91 -12.76
C PRO A 91 -12.71 -15.88 -13.70
N ALA A 92 -13.53 -14.95 -13.19
CA ALA A 92 -14.19 -13.94 -14.01
C ALA A 92 -13.60 -12.53 -13.86
N LYS A 93 -13.02 -12.18 -12.67
CA LYS A 93 -12.54 -10.82 -12.37
C LYS A 93 -11.03 -10.66 -12.56
N GLY A 94 -10.27 -11.75 -12.80
CA GLY A 94 -8.82 -11.74 -12.79
C GLY A 94 -8.24 -11.71 -11.39
N VAL A 95 -7.12 -11.00 -11.18
CA VAL A 95 -6.48 -10.94 -9.85
C VAL A 95 -7.22 -9.95 -8.96
N ILE A 96 -7.74 -10.45 -7.85
CA ILE A 96 -8.37 -9.67 -6.77
C ILE A 96 -7.58 -9.87 -5.47
N TYR A 97 -7.80 -8.99 -4.49
CA TYR A 97 -7.23 -9.12 -3.15
C TYR A 97 -8.31 -9.56 -2.18
N ILE A 98 -8.00 -10.59 -1.40
CA ILE A 98 -8.88 -11.15 -0.38
C ILE A 98 -8.27 -10.86 0.98
N ARG A 99 -9.04 -10.21 1.86
CA ARG A 99 -8.77 -10.14 3.29
C ARG A 99 -9.42 -11.35 3.95
N CYS A 100 -8.66 -12.12 4.68
CA CYS A 100 -9.11 -13.26 5.45
C CYS A 100 -8.80 -13.04 6.92
N THR A 101 -9.81 -13.08 7.77
CA THR A 101 -9.66 -13.02 9.23
C THR A 101 -10.23 -14.30 9.81
N GLY A 102 -9.53 -14.88 10.78
CA GLY A 102 -10.00 -16.13 11.36
C GLY A 102 -9.41 -16.45 12.73
N ARG A 103 -10.00 -17.45 13.35
CA ARG A 103 -9.54 -18.00 14.63
C ARG A 103 -9.98 -19.43 14.84
N ARG A 104 -9.28 -20.11 15.74
CA ARG A 104 -9.70 -21.42 16.23
C ARG A 104 -10.89 -21.29 17.16
N ILE A 105 -11.83 -22.22 17.05
CA ILE A 105 -12.93 -22.40 18.02
C ILE A 105 -12.78 -23.74 18.73
N PRO A 106 -13.29 -23.83 19.99
CA PRO A 106 -13.33 -25.10 20.70
C PRO A 106 -14.11 -26.18 19.94
N SER A 107 -13.58 -27.40 19.94
CA SER A 107 -14.22 -28.55 19.33
C SER A 107 -14.30 -29.68 20.39
N PRO A 108 -15.45 -30.39 20.53
CA PRO A 108 -15.59 -31.46 21.49
C PRO A 108 -14.86 -32.75 21.10
N ASP A 109 -14.44 -32.85 19.85
CA ASP A 109 -13.70 -33.94 19.22
C ASP A 109 -12.24 -33.53 18.98
N ASN A 110 -11.37 -34.49 18.66
CA ASN A 110 -9.94 -34.21 18.35
C ASN A 110 -9.77 -33.46 17.02
N MET A 111 -10.82 -32.79 16.50
CA MET A 111 -10.73 -31.96 15.31
C MET A 111 -10.30 -30.54 15.63
N ILE A 112 -9.49 -29.96 14.76
CA ILE A 112 -9.21 -28.53 14.79
C ILE A 112 -10.24 -27.85 13.89
N ARG A 113 -10.98 -26.90 14.46
CA ARG A 113 -11.95 -26.07 13.73
C ARG A 113 -11.49 -24.62 13.73
N LEU A 114 -11.36 -24.07 12.53
CA LEU A 114 -11.12 -22.65 12.31
C LEU A 114 -12.38 -22.04 11.71
N VAL A 115 -12.69 -20.82 12.11
CA VAL A 115 -13.80 -20.04 11.56
C VAL A 115 -13.34 -18.61 11.29
N GLY A 116 -13.96 -17.99 10.31
CA GLY A 116 -13.63 -16.62 9.98
C GLY A 116 -14.52 -16.03 8.89
N TYR A 117 -14.06 -14.94 8.32
CA TYR A 117 -14.72 -14.29 7.21
C TYR A 117 -13.71 -13.85 6.14
N HIS A 118 -14.22 -13.74 4.92
CA HIS A 118 -13.50 -13.18 3.78
C HIS A 118 -14.17 -11.89 3.31
N GLN A 119 -13.37 -10.95 2.83
CA GLN A 119 -13.82 -9.73 2.17
C GLN A 119 -12.95 -9.45 0.95
N GLU A 120 -13.52 -8.86 -0.10
CA GLU A 120 -12.71 -8.28 -1.17
C GLU A 120 -12.03 -7.00 -0.66
N ALA A 121 -10.71 -6.95 -0.68
CA ALA A 121 -9.90 -5.85 -0.17
C ALA A 121 -9.57 -4.83 -1.27
N GLY A 122 -10.59 -4.33 -1.96
CA GLY A 122 -10.44 -3.37 -3.06
C GLY A 122 -9.83 -2.02 -2.65
N ASP A 123 -10.06 -1.62 -1.41
CA ASP A 123 -9.49 -0.42 -0.78
C ASP A 123 -7.96 -0.48 -0.63
N ILE A 124 -7.40 -1.66 -0.35
CA ILE A 124 -5.96 -1.85 -0.18
C ILE A 124 -5.21 -1.59 -1.48
N ILE A 125 -5.75 -2.01 -2.63
CA ILE A 125 -5.13 -1.77 -3.95
C ILE A 125 -4.99 -0.26 -4.21
N HIS A 126 -6.01 0.51 -3.85
CA HIS A 126 -6.02 1.95 -4.05
C HIS A 126 -4.97 2.61 -3.16
N PHE A 127 -4.93 2.26 -1.89
CA PHE A 127 -3.97 2.77 -0.91
C PHE A 127 -2.52 2.43 -1.25
N GLU A 128 -2.22 1.19 -1.66
CA GLU A 128 -0.87 0.80 -2.07
C GLU A 128 -0.41 1.52 -3.35
N LYS A 129 -1.29 1.70 -4.34
CA LYS A 129 -0.99 2.47 -5.54
C LYS A 129 -0.73 3.95 -5.23
N GLU A 130 -1.56 4.57 -4.40
CA GLU A 130 -1.37 5.95 -3.96
C GLU A 130 -0.05 6.14 -3.22
N LYS A 131 0.27 5.26 -2.27
CA LYS A 131 1.53 5.28 -1.51
C LYS A 131 2.75 5.07 -2.40
N LEU A 132 2.66 4.18 -3.40
CA LEU A 132 3.73 3.96 -4.36
C LEU A 132 3.94 5.21 -5.25
N LEU A 133 2.86 5.84 -5.70
CA LEU A 133 2.90 7.07 -6.49
C LEU A 133 3.49 8.23 -5.68
N GLU A 134 3.04 8.40 -4.43
CA GLU A 134 3.58 9.42 -3.51
C GLU A 134 5.08 9.26 -3.30
N ASN A 135 5.55 8.04 -3.03
CA ASN A 135 6.98 7.76 -2.87
C ASN A 135 7.78 8.07 -4.14
N ARG A 136 7.26 7.75 -5.32
CA ARG A 136 7.89 8.12 -6.59
C ARG A 136 8.01 9.63 -6.77
N LEU A 137 6.92 10.37 -6.51
CA LEU A 137 6.90 11.83 -6.59
C LEU A 137 7.89 12.47 -5.61
N LEU A 138 7.99 11.94 -4.39
CA LEU A 138 8.97 12.39 -3.40
C LEU A 138 10.41 12.15 -3.87
N GLN A 139 10.71 11.01 -4.46
CA GLN A 139 12.03 10.72 -5.01
C GLN A 139 12.36 11.64 -6.19
N GLN A 140 11.44 11.85 -7.13
CA GLN A 140 11.63 12.76 -8.25
C GLN A 140 11.85 14.20 -7.79
N ASN A 141 11.08 14.67 -6.81
CA ASN A 141 11.26 16.01 -6.25
C ASN A 141 12.62 16.19 -5.57
N ARG A 142 13.13 15.18 -4.87
CA ARG A 142 14.49 15.20 -4.28
C ARG A 142 15.55 15.29 -5.38
N GLN A 143 15.44 14.45 -6.39
CA GLN A 143 16.38 14.43 -7.51
C GLN A 143 16.40 15.77 -8.24
N LEU A 144 15.24 16.36 -8.56
CA LEU A 144 15.13 17.67 -9.20
C LEU A 144 15.73 18.79 -8.34
N LYS A 145 15.55 18.74 -7.02
CA LYS A 145 16.17 19.70 -6.09
C LYS A 145 17.70 19.59 -6.10
N ASP A 146 18.22 18.38 -6.11
CA ASP A 146 19.67 18.15 -6.13
C ASP A 146 20.28 18.56 -7.48
N GLU A 147 19.61 18.26 -8.60
CA GLU A 147 20.01 18.70 -9.94
C GLU A 147 20.01 20.24 -10.05
N ASN A 148 18.95 20.91 -9.59
CA ASN A 148 18.87 22.36 -9.58
C ASN A 148 19.95 22.99 -8.71
N LYS A 149 20.24 22.40 -7.55
CA LYS A 149 21.32 22.86 -6.66
C LYS A 149 22.69 22.73 -7.33
N ASN A 150 22.96 21.60 -7.98
CA ASN A 150 24.22 21.37 -8.69
C ASN A 150 24.38 22.34 -9.88
N GLN A 151 23.31 22.58 -10.65
CA GLN A 151 23.30 23.56 -11.73
C GLN A 151 23.58 24.96 -11.19
N PHE A 152 22.94 25.33 -10.09
CA PHE A 152 23.18 26.65 -9.47
C PHE A 152 24.64 26.83 -9.06
N PHE A 153 25.27 25.84 -8.43
CA PHE A 153 26.69 25.89 -8.08
C PHE A 153 27.58 25.98 -9.32
N TYR A 154 27.29 25.19 -10.35
CA TYR A 154 28.07 25.26 -11.60
C TYR A 154 27.97 26.63 -12.27
N TYR A 155 26.77 27.21 -12.37
CA TYR A 155 26.63 28.57 -12.92
C TYR A 155 27.33 29.63 -12.07
N LYS A 156 27.27 29.49 -10.75
CA LYS A 156 27.99 30.42 -9.85
C LYS A 156 29.49 30.36 -10.08
N GLU A 157 30.08 29.17 -10.13
CA GLU A 157 31.51 29.01 -10.43
C GLU A 157 31.88 29.61 -11.80
N LEU A 158 31.09 29.36 -12.83
CA LEU A 158 31.32 29.95 -14.14
C LEU A 158 31.28 31.49 -14.11
N LEU A 159 30.29 32.07 -13.43
CA LEU A 159 30.16 33.51 -13.32
C LEU A 159 31.32 34.15 -12.55
N ASP A 160 31.90 33.44 -11.57
CA ASP A 160 33.04 33.90 -10.81
C ASP A 160 34.37 33.80 -11.59
N THR A 161 34.42 33.02 -12.69
CA THR A 161 35.64 32.92 -13.54
C THR A 161 35.71 33.99 -14.63
N ILE A 162 34.62 34.67 -14.94
CA ILE A 162 34.60 35.68 -15.99
C ILE A 162 35.02 37.05 -15.44
N SER A 163 35.82 37.80 -16.25
CA SER A 163 36.30 39.14 -15.92
C SER A 163 35.29 40.25 -16.27
N VAL A 164 34.00 39.94 -16.13
CA VAL A 164 32.88 40.86 -16.36
C VAL A 164 31.97 40.83 -15.15
N GLY A 165 31.67 42.00 -14.61
CA GLY A 165 30.71 42.12 -13.51
C GLY A 165 29.31 41.74 -13.94
N VAL A 166 28.75 40.71 -13.30
CA VAL A 166 27.38 40.21 -13.51
C VAL A 166 26.54 40.47 -12.27
N LEU A 167 25.41 41.13 -12.49
CA LEU A 167 24.45 41.48 -11.45
C LEU A 167 23.07 40.99 -11.91
N SER A 168 22.31 40.33 -11.02
CA SER A 168 20.91 40.02 -11.24
C SER A 168 20.01 40.57 -10.13
N TYR A 169 18.83 41.01 -10.50
CA TYR A 169 17.84 41.56 -9.57
C TYR A 169 16.42 41.15 -9.91
N THR A 170 15.54 41.21 -8.93
CA THR A 170 14.11 40.92 -9.12
C THR A 170 13.34 42.15 -9.58
N LEU A 171 12.30 41.98 -10.39
CA LEU A 171 11.33 43.02 -10.73
C LEU A 171 9.97 42.68 -10.05
N PRO A 172 9.19 43.66 -9.59
CA PRO A 172 9.43 45.12 -9.64
C PRO A 172 10.26 45.71 -8.49
N GLU A 173 10.65 44.89 -7.47
CA GLU A 173 11.24 45.34 -6.21
C GLU A 173 12.69 45.85 -6.36
N HIS A 174 13.29 45.61 -7.51
CA HIS A 174 14.69 45.92 -7.79
C HIS A 174 15.70 45.35 -6.76
N LYS A 175 15.34 44.24 -6.14
CA LYS A 175 16.16 43.57 -5.15
C LYS A 175 17.29 42.80 -5.83
N ILE A 176 18.55 43.11 -5.44
CA ILE A 176 19.72 42.38 -5.93
C ILE A 176 19.68 40.96 -5.37
N VAL A 177 19.75 39.96 -6.25
CA VAL A 177 19.68 38.54 -5.90
C VAL A 177 21.02 37.86 -6.02
N HIS A 178 21.86 38.34 -6.93
CA HIS A 178 23.17 37.77 -7.18
C HIS A 178 24.12 38.81 -7.75
N MET A 179 25.38 38.75 -7.32
CA MET A 179 26.53 39.42 -7.90
C MET A 179 27.69 38.43 -7.98
N ASN A 180 28.40 38.39 -9.10
CA ASN A 180 29.63 37.61 -9.17
C ASN A 180 30.81 38.40 -8.54
N ALA A 181 31.94 37.72 -8.32
CA ALA A 181 33.11 38.29 -7.66
C ALA A 181 33.61 39.58 -8.35
N GLU A 182 33.57 39.63 -9.67
CA GLU A 182 34.02 40.82 -10.44
C GLU A 182 33.04 42.00 -10.28
N ALA A 183 31.73 41.75 -10.23
CA ALA A 183 30.74 42.80 -9.92
C ALA A 183 30.96 43.37 -8.51
N MET A 184 31.16 42.53 -7.51
CA MET A 184 31.44 42.97 -6.13
C MET A 184 32.70 43.84 -6.08
N ARG A 185 33.76 43.45 -6.80
CA ARG A 185 35.01 44.23 -6.91
C ARG A 185 34.79 45.58 -7.59
N ILE A 186 34.00 45.64 -8.67
CA ILE A 186 33.71 46.87 -9.40
C ILE A 186 32.92 47.86 -8.54
N TYR A 187 31.93 47.35 -7.79
CA TYR A 187 31.10 48.22 -6.92
C TYR A 187 31.72 48.46 -5.54
N GLY A 188 32.83 47.79 -5.21
CA GLY A 188 33.55 47.99 -3.94
C GLY A 188 32.78 47.48 -2.73
N VAL A 189 32.03 46.38 -2.89
CA VAL A 189 31.21 45.74 -1.84
C VAL A 189 31.69 44.30 -1.60
N GLU A 190 31.50 43.82 -0.39
CA GLU A 190 31.89 42.46 0.00
C GLU A 190 30.71 41.49 -0.02
N THR A 191 29.46 41.99 0.06
CA THR A 191 28.26 41.19 0.08
C THR A 191 27.16 41.77 -0.81
N VAL A 192 26.17 40.90 -1.17
CA VAL A 192 24.98 41.32 -1.92
C VAL A 192 24.10 42.25 -1.08
N GLU A 193 24.05 42.02 0.22
CA GLU A 193 23.31 42.86 1.18
C GLU A 193 23.87 44.26 1.22
N GLU A 194 25.19 44.43 1.29
CA GLU A 194 25.86 45.73 1.24
C GLU A 194 25.62 46.44 -0.09
N ALA A 195 25.65 45.71 -1.19
CA ALA A 195 25.31 46.26 -2.51
C ALA A 195 23.84 46.72 -2.56
N GLN A 196 22.90 46.02 -1.96
CA GLN A 196 21.52 46.43 -1.90
C GLN A 196 21.30 47.71 -1.12
N GLU A 197 22.05 47.93 -0.02
CA GLU A 197 21.99 49.15 0.78
C GLU A 197 22.61 50.37 0.05
N ASN A 198 23.66 50.14 -0.74
CA ASN A 198 24.38 51.21 -1.43
C ASN A 198 23.78 51.59 -2.79
N LEU A 199 23.03 50.70 -3.43
CA LEU A 199 22.52 50.86 -4.80
C LEU A 199 20.99 50.90 -4.87
N GLY A 200 20.28 50.66 -3.74
CA GLY A 200 18.83 50.56 -3.65
C GLY A 200 18.07 51.87 -3.44
#